data_66b14da89071e7aa3f33db9eef3997f5
#
_entry.id   66b14da89071e7aa3f33db9eef3997f5
#
_cell.length_a   1.000
_cell.length_b   1.000
_cell.length_c   1.000
_cell.angle_alpha   90.00
_cell.angle_beta   90.00
_cell.angle_gamma   90.00
#
_symmetry.space_group_name_H-M   'P 1'
#
loop_
_entity.id
_entity.type
_entity.pdbx_description
1 polymer ?
#
loop_
_entity_poly.entity_id
_entity_poly.type
_entity_poly.pdbx_seq_one_letter_code
_entity_poly.pdbx_strand_id
1 'polypeptide(L)'
;MAKKGLSHIALKARDLKQTEDFYVGVLGLKVAFRHPPSMLFITTPGSGDLLNFVKSSQRPSGNQGLEHIGFKITAAGLKRVEKTCKDHGIAVEGRRGKSAFYISDPNGYQIEYYCD
;
A
#
# COMPACT_ATOMS: atom_id res chain seq x y z
N MET A 1 25.55 11.88 16.46
CA MET A 1 24.09 11.95 16.41
C MET A 1 23.52 10.63 15.89
N ALA A 2 22.58 10.07 16.60
CA ALA A 2 21.97 8.79 16.22
C ALA A 2 20.98 8.99 15.06
N LYS A 3 21.08 8.14 14.07
CA LYS A 3 20.10 8.08 12.97
C LYS A 3 18.92 7.22 13.42
N LYS A 4 17.72 7.64 13.09
CA LYS A 4 16.50 6.92 13.48
C LYS A 4 15.92 6.07 12.35
N GLY A 5 16.55 6.11 11.18
CA GLY A 5 16.14 5.30 10.05
C GLY A 5 15.11 5.97 9.15
N LEU A 6 14.58 5.18 8.23
CA LEU A 6 13.58 5.66 7.28
C LEU A 6 12.27 5.95 8.02
N SER A 7 11.74 7.16 7.86
CA SER A 7 10.49 7.59 8.48
C SER A 7 9.28 7.20 7.63
N HIS A 8 9.27 7.66 6.38
CA HIS A 8 8.13 7.44 5.50
C HIS A 8 8.56 7.52 4.04
N ILE A 9 7.69 7.05 3.17
CA ILE A 9 7.82 7.21 1.72
C ILE A 9 6.61 8.01 1.27
N ALA A 10 6.85 9.10 0.51
CA ALA A 10 5.80 9.94 -0.01
C ALA A 10 5.50 9.57 -1.45
N LEU A 11 4.22 9.36 -1.76
CA LEU A 11 3.73 8.93 -3.06
C LEU A 11 2.62 9.88 -3.51
N LYS A 12 2.57 10.19 -4.79
CA LYS A 12 1.49 10.99 -5.33
C LYS A 12 0.21 10.18 -5.42
N ALA A 13 -0.90 10.77 -5.06
CA ALA A 13 -2.22 10.16 -5.20
C ALA A 13 -3.18 11.16 -5.83
N ARG A 14 -3.98 10.69 -6.76
CA ARG A 14 -4.93 11.55 -7.45
C ARG A 14 -6.17 11.81 -6.58
N ASP A 15 -6.63 10.78 -5.88
CA ASP A 15 -7.83 10.84 -5.04
C ASP A 15 -7.49 10.19 -3.69
N LEU A 16 -7.39 11.01 -2.65
CA LEU A 16 -7.02 10.53 -1.32
C LEU A 16 -8.09 9.62 -0.71
N LYS A 17 -9.37 9.88 -0.99
CA LYS A 17 -10.44 9.03 -0.47
C LYS A 17 -10.41 7.65 -1.11
N GLN A 18 -10.23 7.58 -2.41
CA GLN A 18 -10.11 6.30 -3.13
C GLN A 18 -8.88 5.52 -2.64
N THR A 19 -7.77 6.22 -2.41
CA THR A 19 -6.55 5.64 -1.87
C THR A 19 -6.81 5.08 -0.48
N GLU A 20 -7.48 5.84 0.38
CA GLU A 20 -7.82 5.39 1.73
C GLU A 20 -8.74 4.17 1.69
N ASP A 21 -9.78 4.20 0.85
CA ASP A 21 -10.72 3.09 0.73
C ASP A 21 -9.99 1.79 0.35
N PHE A 22 -8.96 1.89 -0.47
CA PHE A 22 -8.16 0.73 -0.86
C PHE A 22 -7.27 0.25 0.29
N TYR A 23 -6.42 1.12 0.81
CA TYR A 23 -5.44 0.71 1.83
C TYR A 23 -6.09 0.37 3.17
N VAL A 24 -7.10 1.11 3.58
CA VAL A 24 -7.79 0.88 4.85
C VAL A 24 -8.95 -0.10 4.65
N GLY A 25 -9.81 0.15 3.66
CA GLY A 25 -11.03 -0.64 3.46
C GLY A 25 -10.78 -2.03 2.93
N VAL A 26 -9.78 -2.21 2.07
CA VAL A 26 -9.49 -3.52 1.46
C VAL A 26 -8.30 -4.19 2.16
N LEU A 27 -7.17 -3.49 2.27
CA LEU A 27 -5.95 -4.10 2.78
C LEU A 27 -5.85 -4.13 4.31
N GLY A 28 -6.73 -3.42 5.01
CA GLY A 28 -6.75 -3.47 6.48
C GLY A 28 -5.69 -2.64 7.16
N LEU A 29 -5.05 -1.71 6.44
CA LEU A 29 -4.18 -0.74 7.06
C LEU A 29 -5.03 0.30 7.78
N LYS A 30 -4.39 1.25 8.47
CA LYS A 30 -5.13 2.31 9.16
C LYS A 30 -4.54 3.68 8.87
N VAL A 31 -5.36 4.71 9.02
CA VAL A 31 -4.91 6.09 8.94
C VAL A 31 -4.09 6.38 10.20
N ALA A 32 -2.82 6.76 10.01
CA ALA A 32 -1.99 7.21 11.13
C ALA A 32 -2.37 8.63 11.52
N PHE A 33 -2.43 9.52 10.55
CA PHE A 33 -2.89 10.89 10.71
C PHE A 33 -3.10 11.54 9.35
N ARG A 34 -3.70 12.74 9.35
CA ARG A 34 -4.01 13.51 8.15
C ARG A 34 -3.46 14.91 8.24
N HIS A 35 -3.10 15.47 7.09
CA HIS A 35 -2.84 16.89 6.92
C HIS A 35 -3.78 17.39 5.80
N PRO A 36 -5.04 17.71 6.13
CA PRO A 36 -6.00 18.17 5.11
C PRO A 36 -5.54 19.47 4.48
N PRO A 37 -5.87 19.70 3.20
CA PRO A 37 -6.57 18.78 2.30
C PRO A 37 -5.66 17.89 1.47
N SER A 38 -4.35 17.96 1.66
CA SER A 38 -3.39 17.47 0.67
C SER A 38 -2.63 16.19 1.04
N MET A 39 -2.69 15.73 2.29
CA MET A 39 -1.89 14.59 2.71
C MET A 39 -2.65 13.60 3.57
N LEU A 40 -2.34 12.31 3.35
CA LEU A 40 -2.89 11.20 4.11
C LEU A 40 -1.73 10.27 4.47
N PHE A 41 -1.57 9.98 5.76
CA PHE A 41 -0.55 9.04 6.24
C PHE A 41 -1.20 7.74 6.66
N ILE A 42 -0.76 6.64 6.06
CA ILE A 42 -1.28 5.29 6.27
C ILE A 42 -0.19 4.45 6.95
N THR A 43 -0.59 3.60 7.88
CA THR A 43 0.33 2.70 8.58
C THR A 43 -0.25 1.30 8.70
N THR A 44 0.63 0.31 8.78
CA THR A 44 0.24 -1.06 9.13
C THR A 44 0.03 -1.12 10.64
N PRO A 45 -1.13 -1.62 11.12
CA PRO A 45 -1.39 -1.71 12.56
C PRO A 45 -0.27 -2.46 13.29
N GLY A 46 0.22 -1.87 14.38
CA GLY A 46 1.28 -2.45 15.19
C GLY A 46 2.69 -2.27 14.65
N SER A 47 2.83 -1.54 13.54
CA SER A 47 4.11 -1.29 12.89
C SER A 47 4.47 0.19 12.97
N GLY A 48 5.75 0.51 12.77
CA GLY A 48 6.20 1.90 12.68
C GLY A 48 6.31 2.40 11.25
N ASP A 49 5.78 1.66 10.27
CA ASP A 49 5.85 2.07 8.88
C ASP A 49 4.90 3.23 8.57
N LEU A 50 5.22 4.01 7.53
CA LEU A 50 4.34 5.08 7.06
C LEU A 50 4.44 5.21 5.54
N LEU A 51 3.26 5.26 4.91
CA LEU A 51 3.12 5.70 3.53
C LEU A 51 2.40 7.05 3.55
N ASN A 52 3.03 8.07 2.97
CA ASN A 52 2.44 9.40 2.87
C ASN A 52 1.91 9.61 1.46
N PHE A 53 0.59 9.67 1.31
CA PHE A 53 -0.01 9.98 0.02
C PHE A 53 -0.26 11.48 -0.06
N VAL A 54 0.36 12.11 -1.08
CA VAL A 54 0.26 13.55 -1.32
C VAL A 54 -0.64 13.76 -2.53
N LYS A 55 -1.73 14.51 -2.33
CA LYS A 55 -2.67 14.77 -3.41
C LYS A 55 -1.98 15.52 -4.55
N SER A 56 -2.17 15.02 -5.76
CA SER A 56 -1.58 15.61 -6.96
C SER A 56 -2.63 15.67 -8.06
N SER A 57 -2.68 16.80 -8.78
CA SER A 57 -3.55 16.94 -9.95
C SER A 57 -3.00 16.14 -11.13
N GLN A 58 -1.71 15.82 -11.11
CA GLN A 58 -1.10 14.99 -12.13
C GLN A 58 -1.37 13.52 -11.84
N ARG A 59 -1.80 12.79 -12.84
CA ARG A 59 -1.95 11.33 -12.73
C ARG A 59 -0.56 10.73 -12.53
N PRO A 60 -0.37 9.91 -11.48
CA PRO A 60 0.90 9.19 -11.33
C PRO A 60 1.18 8.40 -12.59
N SER A 61 2.38 8.54 -13.15
CA SER A 61 2.76 7.88 -14.38
C SER A 61 3.32 6.49 -14.09
N GLY A 62 2.49 5.61 -13.52
CA GLY A 62 2.92 4.27 -13.17
C GLY A 62 4.03 4.28 -12.12
N ASN A 63 4.85 3.25 -12.14
CA ASN A 63 5.88 3.03 -11.12
C ASN A 63 7.27 3.47 -11.58
N GLN A 64 7.38 4.60 -12.25
CA GLN A 64 8.68 5.07 -12.74
C GLN A 64 9.66 5.22 -11.57
N GLY A 65 10.70 4.39 -11.55
CA GLY A 65 11.70 4.38 -10.49
C GLY A 65 11.27 3.65 -9.22
N LEU A 66 10.00 3.37 -9.05
CA LEU A 66 9.47 2.55 -7.95
C LEU A 66 9.02 1.23 -8.53
N GLU A 67 9.73 0.16 -8.20
CA GLU A 67 9.38 -1.18 -8.69
C GLU A 67 8.08 -1.67 -8.02
N HIS A 68 8.07 -1.72 -6.69
CA HIS A 68 6.87 -2.10 -5.93
C HIS A 68 7.05 -1.73 -4.46
N ILE A 69 5.95 -1.81 -3.71
CA ILE A 69 5.94 -1.65 -2.26
C ILE A 69 5.64 -3.03 -1.68
N GLY A 70 6.53 -3.55 -0.83
CA GLY A 70 6.39 -4.89 -0.26
C GLY A 70 5.91 -4.85 1.18
N PHE A 71 4.87 -5.63 1.46
CA PHE A 71 4.36 -5.84 2.82
C PHE A 71 4.61 -7.29 3.21
N LYS A 72 5.31 -7.50 4.32
CA LYS A 72 5.54 -8.84 4.85
C LYS A 72 4.39 -9.23 5.76
N ILE A 73 3.95 -10.47 5.64
CA ILE A 73 2.80 -10.99 6.38
C ILE A 73 3.01 -12.48 6.68
N THR A 74 2.20 -13.05 7.57
CA THR A 74 2.24 -14.48 7.82
C THR A 74 1.63 -15.25 6.64
N ALA A 75 1.96 -16.55 6.52
CA ALA A 75 1.38 -17.39 5.47
C ALA A 75 -0.16 -17.43 5.55
N ALA A 76 -0.70 -17.50 6.76
CA ALA A 76 -2.16 -17.46 6.95
C ALA A 76 -2.74 -16.10 6.54
N GLY A 77 -2.05 -15.02 6.88
CA GLY A 77 -2.45 -13.66 6.50
C GLY A 77 -2.42 -13.48 4.98
N LEU A 78 -1.43 -14.07 4.31
CA LEU A 78 -1.31 -13.98 2.85
C LEU A 78 -2.56 -14.53 2.16
N LYS A 79 -3.05 -15.69 2.63
CA LYS A 79 -4.27 -16.27 2.08
C LYS A 79 -5.49 -15.39 2.34
N ARG A 80 -5.58 -14.78 3.53
CA ARG A 80 -6.70 -13.89 3.86
C ARG A 80 -6.71 -12.63 3.01
N VAL A 81 -5.55 -12.00 2.83
CA VAL A 81 -5.47 -10.79 2.00
C VAL A 81 -5.80 -11.12 0.55
N GLU A 82 -5.31 -12.24 0.03
CA GLU A 82 -5.64 -12.64 -1.34
C GLU A 82 -7.14 -12.86 -1.50
N LYS A 83 -7.79 -13.51 -0.53
CA LYS A 83 -9.24 -13.71 -0.56
C LYS A 83 -9.97 -12.37 -0.52
N THR A 84 -9.55 -11.46 0.34
CA THR A 84 -10.15 -10.13 0.45
C THR A 84 -10.04 -9.37 -0.86
N CYS A 85 -8.88 -9.42 -1.51
CA CYS A 85 -8.67 -8.79 -2.81
C CYS A 85 -9.63 -9.37 -3.85
N LYS A 86 -9.75 -10.71 -3.89
CA LYS A 86 -10.66 -11.38 -4.80
C LYS A 86 -12.10 -10.96 -4.56
N ASP A 87 -12.52 -10.90 -3.30
CA ASP A 87 -13.89 -10.50 -2.93
C ASP A 87 -14.19 -9.06 -3.35
N HIS A 88 -13.18 -8.22 -3.46
CA HIS A 88 -13.31 -6.82 -3.92
C HIS A 88 -13.03 -6.64 -5.41
N GLY A 89 -12.88 -7.73 -6.16
CA GLY A 89 -12.64 -7.65 -7.60
C GLY A 89 -11.24 -7.18 -7.98
N ILE A 90 -10.27 -7.26 -7.08
CA ILE A 90 -8.91 -6.86 -7.33
C ILE A 90 -8.13 -8.04 -7.90
N ALA A 91 -7.61 -7.87 -9.12
CA ALA A 91 -6.89 -8.94 -9.81
C ALA A 91 -5.50 -9.14 -9.23
N VAL A 92 -5.10 -10.40 -9.08
CA VAL A 92 -3.71 -10.76 -8.80
C VAL A 92 -2.96 -10.69 -10.13
N GLU A 93 -1.94 -9.84 -10.21
CA GLU A 93 -1.21 -9.56 -11.45
C GLU A 93 0.03 -10.43 -11.62
N GLY A 94 0.48 -11.07 -10.55
CA GLY A 94 1.64 -11.95 -10.58
C GLY A 94 1.80 -12.68 -9.26
N ARG A 95 2.65 -13.73 -9.30
CA ARG A 95 2.93 -14.55 -8.13
C ARG A 95 4.40 -14.93 -8.11
N ARG A 96 4.92 -15.15 -6.92
CA ARG A 96 6.22 -15.77 -6.72
C ARG A 96 6.00 -17.03 -5.90
N GLY A 97 5.71 -18.13 -6.59
CA GLY A 97 5.34 -19.40 -5.94
C GLY A 97 4.09 -19.25 -5.07
N LYS A 98 4.13 -19.82 -3.87
CA LYS A 98 3.06 -19.72 -2.89
C LYS A 98 3.33 -18.67 -1.82
N SER A 99 4.45 -17.95 -1.93
CA SER A 99 4.92 -17.06 -0.88
C SER A 99 4.72 -15.58 -1.18
N ALA A 100 4.26 -15.21 -2.37
CA ALA A 100 4.02 -13.82 -2.71
C ALA A 100 2.99 -13.66 -3.83
N PHE A 101 2.27 -12.55 -3.81
CA PHE A 101 1.46 -12.12 -4.94
C PHE A 101 1.53 -10.60 -5.09
N TYR A 102 1.16 -10.13 -6.28
CA TYR A 102 1.25 -8.72 -6.67
C TYR A 102 -0.10 -8.21 -7.12
N ILE A 103 -0.44 -7.01 -6.67
CA ILE A 103 -1.66 -6.29 -7.07
C ILE A 103 -1.29 -4.85 -7.38
N SER A 104 -2.21 -4.09 -7.97
CA SER A 104 -2.04 -2.65 -8.16
C SER A 104 -2.98 -1.88 -7.26
N ASP A 105 -2.51 -0.75 -6.75
CA ASP A 105 -3.36 0.18 -6.00
C ASP A 105 -4.11 1.11 -6.97
N PRO A 106 -5.04 1.97 -6.48
CA PRO A 106 -5.80 2.87 -7.36
C PRO A 106 -4.95 3.88 -8.14
N ASN A 107 -3.73 4.13 -7.70
CA ASN A 107 -2.81 5.07 -8.36
C ASN A 107 -1.89 4.38 -9.37
N GLY A 108 -1.97 3.05 -9.47
CA GLY A 108 -1.11 2.26 -10.35
C GLY A 108 0.19 1.80 -9.69
N TYR A 109 0.38 2.03 -8.41
CA TYR A 109 1.54 1.50 -7.70
C TYR A 109 1.38 0.01 -7.49
N GLN A 110 2.45 -0.76 -7.76
CA GLN A 110 2.42 -2.20 -7.55
C GLN A 110 2.71 -2.52 -6.09
N ILE A 111 1.89 -3.39 -5.53
CA ILE A 111 1.98 -3.83 -4.14
C ILE A 111 2.29 -5.33 -4.14
N GLU A 112 3.30 -5.72 -3.36
CA GLU A 112 3.61 -7.12 -3.09
C GLU A 112 3.22 -7.45 -1.66
N TYR A 113 2.48 -8.54 -1.47
CA TYR A 113 2.34 -9.19 -0.17
C TYR A 113 3.15 -10.48 -0.21
N TYR A 114 3.95 -10.72 0.83
CA TYR A 114 4.79 -11.91 0.86
C TYR A 114 4.97 -12.46 2.28
N CYS A 115 5.25 -13.74 2.37
CA CYS A 115 5.62 -14.40 3.62
C CYS A 115 6.91 -15.20 3.42
N ASP A 116 7.49 -15.63 4.53
CA ASP A 116 8.68 -16.51 4.52
C ASP A 116 8.33 -17.89 4.00
#